data_89af976a67fc9ffe32f3fe0ef126e0d8
#
_entry.id   89af976a67fc9ffe32f3fe0ef126e0d8
#
_cell.length_a   1.000
_cell.length_b   1.000
_cell.length_c   1.000
_cell.angle_alpha   90.00
_cell.angle_beta   90.00
_cell.angle_gamma   90.00
#
_symmetry.space_group_name_H-M   'P 1'
#
loop_
_entity.id
_entity.type
_entity.pdbx_description
1 polymer ?
#
loop_
_entity_poly.entity_id
_entity_poly.type
_entity_poly.pdbx_seq_one_letter_code
_entity_poly.pdbx_strand_id
1 'polypeptide(L)'
;GRLAWQCIYGTDAEPRAARTAKMNMIMHGDGHGGIHYHDGLLDINGIFNGRFDLVLTNPPFGSNVGADQKVGGSDETRVPVDAAYLQRCRERGYGTPWEESHHRLRQAADSKTPILDLFEIGKGKNNRPTELIFVERCLNLLKPGGRMGIVLPDGNLNNPSLAWLRRWAEGRAKLLAVVSLPEETFKSSNATVKASLVFLRKFTDAESAQWEAAWAQAHTEVDAGFDTQRNDAHASYAPRIVSGEDADATRLLGELAALGLQRTLPRWQRGEAPAYPRQATPTIQGKPFWLGEVAKEHKKVATELKRQATATLAGVQKRSDALLSELKTRYKAIDEAHTAALWARVRELFDYPVFVAAPKTVGITSTGETGEGVASELPDLLKSYREFEYWLAQGAHPEATPNFSEPSTA
;
A
#
# COMPACT_ATOMS: atom_id res chain seq x y z
N GLY A 1 -14.71 -17.15 33.27
CA GLY A 1 -15.75 -17.38 32.29
C GLY A 1 -15.24 -17.65 30.89
N ARG A 2 -16.11 -18.09 29.96
CA ARG A 2 -15.75 -18.45 28.59
C ARG A 2 -15.09 -17.26 27.82
N LEU A 3 -15.55 -16.05 28.08
CA LEU A 3 -15.00 -14.82 27.45
C LEU A 3 -13.50 -14.64 27.73
N ALA A 4 -13.09 -14.86 28.96
CA ALA A 4 -11.72 -14.66 29.41
C ALA A 4 -10.67 -15.59 28.75
N TRP A 5 -11.09 -16.81 28.37
CA TRP A 5 -10.17 -17.85 27.92
C TRP A 5 -10.22 -18.13 26.42
N GLN A 6 -11.26 -17.69 25.73
CA GLN A 6 -11.52 -18.06 24.34
C GLN A 6 -11.78 -16.87 23.40
N CYS A 7 -11.98 -15.67 23.94
CA CYS A 7 -12.40 -14.52 23.13
C CYS A 7 -11.40 -13.38 23.10
N ILE A 8 -10.57 -13.20 24.16
CA ILE A 8 -9.63 -12.08 24.26
C ILE A 8 -8.21 -12.58 24.04
N TYR A 9 -7.55 -12.03 23.06
CA TYR A 9 -6.18 -12.34 22.67
C TYR A 9 -5.37 -11.07 22.48
N GLY A 10 -4.08 -11.12 22.81
CA GLY A 10 -3.17 -10.01 22.62
C GLY A 10 -1.71 -10.46 22.60
N THR A 11 -0.89 -9.68 21.94
CA THR A 11 0.57 -9.83 21.93
C THR A 11 1.23 -8.51 22.25
N ASP A 12 2.39 -8.57 22.88
CA ASP A 12 3.29 -7.44 23.02
C ASP A 12 4.72 -7.96 22.90
N ALA A 13 5.55 -7.30 22.11
CA ALA A 13 6.96 -7.61 21.91
C ALA A 13 7.84 -7.16 23.10
N GLU A 14 7.30 -6.35 24.03
CA GLU A 14 7.98 -5.94 25.25
C GLU A 14 7.54 -6.86 26.40
N PRO A 15 8.48 -7.60 27.05
CA PRO A 15 8.12 -8.62 28.07
C PRO A 15 7.42 -8.03 29.31
N ARG A 16 7.72 -6.78 29.67
CA ARG A 16 7.09 -6.12 30.82
C ARG A 16 5.65 -5.75 30.50
N ALA A 17 5.39 -5.20 29.31
CA ALA A 17 4.05 -4.84 28.85
C ALA A 17 3.16 -6.10 28.77
N ALA A 18 3.65 -7.19 28.19
CA ALA A 18 2.93 -8.46 28.15
C ALA A 18 2.60 -9.00 29.56
N ARG A 19 3.54 -8.89 30.53
CA ARG A 19 3.29 -9.30 31.93
C ARG A 19 2.27 -8.39 32.61
N THR A 20 2.39 -7.06 32.44
CA THR A 20 1.45 -6.10 32.99
C THR A 20 0.04 -6.32 32.45
N ALA A 21 -0.10 -6.55 31.15
CA ALA A 21 -1.38 -6.90 30.53
C ALA A 21 -1.99 -8.19 31.14
N LYS A 22 -1.18 -9.24 31.31
CA LYS A 22 -1.63 -10.48 31.99
C LYS A 22 -2.11 -10.22 33.41
N MET A 23 -1.36 -9.43 34.19
CA MET A 23 -1.73 -9.09 35.56
C MET A 23 -3.05 -8.32 35.59
N ASN A 24 -3.21 -7.36 34.70
CA ASN A 24 -4.44 -6.57 34.57
C ASN A 24 -5.66 -7.48 34.26
N MET A 25 -5.50 -8.40 33.30
CA MET A 25 -6.56 -9.39 32.97
C MET A 25 -6.94 -10.24 34.19
N ILE A 26 -5.95 -10.70 34.97
CA ILE A 26 -6.19 -11.46 36.19
C ILE A 26 -6.97 -10.63 37.23
N MET A 27 -6.57 -9.37 37.46
CA MET A 27 -7.21 -8.46 38.40
C MET A 27 -8.67 -8.17 38.06
N HIS A 28 -9.03 -8.20 36.77
CA HIS A 28 -10.39 -8.02 36.28
C HIS A 28 -11.17 -9.35 36.15
N GLY A 29 -10.60 -10.46 36.60
CA GLY A 29 -11.24 -11.76 36.54
C GLY A 29 -11.33 -12.39 35.13
N ASP A 30 -10.66 -11.79 34.15
CA ASP A 30 -10.72 -12.22 32.74
C ASP A 30 -9.68 -13.29 32.37
N GLY A 31 -8.85 -13.73 33.32
CA GLY A 31 -7.81 -14.72 33.08
C GLY A 31 -6.62 -14.15 32.27
N HIS A 32 -5.70 -15.01 31.86
CA HIS A 32 -4.46 -14.59 31.22
C HIS A 32 -4.05 -15.46 30.00
N GLY A 33 -4.89 -16.40 29.63
CA GLY A 33 -4.55 -17.43 28.65
C GLY A 33 -4.36 -16.96 27.22
N GLY A 34 -4.89 -15.79 26.86
CA GLY A 34 -4.82 -15.22 25.51
C GLY A 34 -3.73 -14.17 25.31
N ILE A 35 -3.03 -13.74 26.38
CA ILE A 35 -1.99 -12.71 26.26
C ILE A 35 -0.61 -13.36 26.13
N HIS A 36 0.16 -12.95 25.13
CA HIS A 36 1.44 -13.56 24.79
C HIS A 36 2.55 -12.52 24.66
N TYR A 37 3.74 -12.83 25.20
CA TYR A 37 4.97 -12.16 24.83
C TYR A 37 5.35 -12.66 23.44
N HIS A 38 5.15 -11.86 22.43
CA HIS A 38 5.46 -12.20 21.04
C HIS A 38 5.34 -10.98 20.14
N ASP A 39 6.01 -11.00 18.98
CA ASP A 39 5.83 -9.99 17.97
C ASP A 39 4.39 -10.01 17.44
N GLY A 40 3.72 -8.85 17.46
CA GLY A 40 2.33 -8.69 17.02
C GLY A 40 2.12 -8.96 15.52
N LEU A 41 3.18 -8.92 14.72
CA LEU A 41 3.13 -9.18 13.28
C LEU A 41 3.10 -10.69 12.97
N LEU A 42 3.42 -11.55 13.95
CA LEU A 42 3.50 -13.01 13.76
C LEU A 42 2.31 -13.73 14.41
N ASP A 43 1.98 -14.87 13.83
CA ASP A 43 0.94 -15.74 14.38
C ASP A 43 1.48 -16.54 15.55
N ILE A 44 0.72 -16.57 16.65
CA ILE A 44 1.05 -17.40 17.81
C ILE A 44 -0.21 -17.92 18.49
N ASN A 45 -0.19 -19.15 18.97
CA ASN A 45 -1.32 -19.79 19.66
C ASN A 45 -2.61 -19.61 18.84
N GLY A 46 -3.58 -18.92 19.40
CA GLY A 46 -4.83 -18.65 18.73
C GLY A 46 -4.87 -17.32 17.95
N ILE A 47 -3.74 -16.67 17.72
CA ILE A 47 -3.67 -15.43 16.92
C ILE A 47 -3.18 -15.81 15.54
N PHE A 48 -4.09 -15.83 14.56
CA PHE A 48 -3.81 -16.16 13.16
C PHE A 48 -4.84 -15.53 12.23
N ASN A 49 -4.55 -15.51 10.94
CA ASN A 49 -5.37 -14.84 9.94
C ASN A 49 -6.80 -15.40 9.85
N GLY A 50 -7.77 -14.53 9.64
CA GLY A 50 -9.18 -14.88 9.44
C GLY A 50 -9.92 -15.34 10.68
N ARG A 51 -9.41 -15.09 11.88
CA ARG A 51 -9.99 -15.61 13.12
C ARG A 51 -10.89 -14.64 13.88
N PHE A 52 -10.60 -13.34 13.83
CA PHE A 52 -11.19 -12.38 14.76
C PHE A 52 -12.40 -11.66 14.18
N ASP A 53 -13.37 -11.40 15.03
CA ASP A 53 -14.52 -10.55 14.72
C ASP A 53 -14.19 -9.07 14.96
N LEU A 54 -13.25 -8.79 15.88
CA LEU A 54 -12.80 -7.45 16.24
C LEU A 54 -11.30 -7.44 16.51
N VAL A 55 -10.61 -6.43 15.97
CA VAL A 55 -9.21 -6.12 16.26
C VAL A 55 -9.11 -4.65 16.69
N LEU A 56 -8.45 -4.40 17.82
CA LEU A 56 -8.14 -3.05 18.29
C LEU A 56 -6.64 -2.95 18.53
N THR A 57 -6.02 -1.89 18.02
CA THR A 57 -4.58 -1.67 18.17
C THR A 57 -4.16 -0.21 18.13
N ASN A 58 -3.11 0.08 18.86
CA ASN A 58 -2.34 1.32 18.76
C ASN A 58 -0.90 0.90 18.42
N PRO A 59 -0.54 0.79 17.14
CA PRO A 59 0.80 0.37 16.73
C PRO A 59 1.85 1.41 17.13
N PRO A 60 3.12 1.00 17.32
CA PRO A 60 4.18 1.95 17.62
C PRO A 60 4.42 2.89 16.43
N PHE A 61 4.45 4.22 16.69
CA PHE A 61 4.74 5.22 15.68
C PHE A 61 6.23 5.50 15.57
N GLY A 62 6.69 5.78 14.35
CA GLY A 62 8.08 6.18 14.09
C GLY A 62 9.10 5.05 14.15
N SER A 63 8.69 3.82 14.38
CA SER A 63 9.53 2.64 14.25
C SER A 63 9.39 2.02 12.85
N ASN A 64 10.40 1.24 12.44
CA ASN A 64 10.37 0.54 11.17
C ASN A 64 10.59 -0.96 11.38
N VAL A 65 9.90 -1.77 10.58
CA VAL A 65 10.23 -3.18 10.40
C VAL A 65 11.28 -3.25 9.29
N GLY A 66 12.46 -3.79 9.62
CA GLY A 66 13.58 -3.93 8.70
C GLY A 66 13.62 -5.31 8.04
N ALA A 67 14.26 -5.41 6.88
CA ALA A 67 14.49 -6.70 6.21
C ALA A 67 15.51 -7.58 6.96
N ASP A 68 16.21 -7.04 7.94
CA ASP A 68 17.08 -7.76 8.87
C ASP A 68 16.30 -8.51 9.96
N GLN A 69 15.09 -8.07 10.29
CA GLN A 69 14.20 -8.74 11.24
C GLN A 69 13.65 -10.03 10.61
N LYS A 70 14.04 -11.16 11.13
CA LYS A 70 13.72 -12.49 10.59
C LYS A 70 12.73 -13.23 11.48
N VAL A 71 11.87 -14.03 10.86
CA VAL A 71 11.05 -15.01 11.58
C VAL A 71 11.96 -15.97 12.32
N GLY A 72 11.75 -16.15 13.63
CA GLY A 72 12.57 -16.99 14.48
C GLY A 72 13.97 -16.44 14.81
N GLY A 73 14.23 -15.16 14.49
CA GLY A 73 15.54 -14.52 14.73
C GLY A 73 15.78 -14.07 16.18
N SER A 74 14.74 -13.98 16.99
CA SER A 74 14.76 -13.55 18.39
C SER A 74 13.69 -14.28 19.20
N ASP A 75 13.66 -14.07 20.51
CA ASP A 75 12.69 -14.74 21.39
C ASP A 75 11.23 -14.34 21.10
N GLU A 76 10.99 -13.07 20.82
CA GLU A 76 9.66 -12.55 20.47
C GLU A 76 9.19 -12.97 19.07
N THR A 77 10.11 -13.37 18.19
CA THR A 77 9.77 -13.87 16.83
C THR A 77 9.82 -15.39 16.73
N ARG A 78 10.01 -16.09 17.85
CA ARG A 78 10.17 -17.54 17.90
C ARG A 78 8.89 -18.26 17.48
N VAL A 79 9.04 -19.25 16.61
CA VAL A 79 7.96 -20.18 16.22
C VAL A 79 8.02 -21.43 17.12
N PRO A 80 7.06 -21.64 18.03
CA PRO A 80 7.08 -22.82 18.91
C PRO A 80 6.82 -24.10 18.11
N VAL A 81 7.66 -25.13 18.33
CA VAL A 81 7.60 -26.40 17.60
C VAL A 81 7.50 -27.62 18.51
N ASP A 82 7.48 -27.43 19.84
CA ASP A 82 7.41 -28.53 20.78
C ASP A 82 6.06 -29.25 20.74
N ALA A 83 6.09 -30.57 20.99
CA ALA A 83 4.89 -31.43 20.91
C ALA A 83 3.78 -30.98 21.87
N ALA A 84 4.14 -30.50 23.04
CA ALA A 84 3.17 -30.05 24.04
C ALA A 84 2.44 -28.75 23.57
N TYR A 85 3.16 -27.84 22.90
CA TYR A 85 2.55 -26.67 22.27
C TYR A 85 1.55 -27.07 21.19
N LEU A 86 1.97 -27.94 20.27
CA LEU A 86 1.14 -28.39 19.16
C LEU A 86 -0.12 -29.12 19.67
N GLN A 87 0.03 -29.96 20.69
CA GLN A 87 -1.09 -30.66 21.31
C GLN A 87 -2.09 -29.67 21.95
N ARG A 88 -1.61 -28.70 22.73
CA ARG A 88 -2.48 -27.67 23.34
C ARG A 88 -3.27 -26.87 22.27
N CYS A 89 -2.65 -26.55 21.14
CA CYS A 89 -3.35 -25.83 20.07
C CYS A 89 -4.44 -26.68 19.42
N ARG A 90 -4.24 -28.00 19.25
CA ARG A 90 -5.25 -28.93 18.76
C ARG A 90 -6.39 -29.10 19.76
N GLU A 91 -6.08 -29.28 21.05
CA GLU A 91 -7.06 -29.38 22.12
C GLU A 91 -7.95 -28.14 22.25
N ARG A 92 -7.42 -26.96 21.91
CA ARG A 92 -8.17 -25.70 21.82
C ARG A 92 -9.06 -25.59 20.59
N GLY A 93 -8.97 -26.53 19.66
CA GLY A 93 -9.83 -26.59 18.47
C GLY A 93 -9.58 -25.46 17.47
N TYR A 94 -8.34 -25.00 17.33
CA TYR A 94 -8.02 -23.93 16.36
C TYR A 94 -8.19 -24.37 14.90
N GLY A 95 -8.08 -25.66 14.61
CA GLY A 95 -8.37 -26.28 13.33
C GLY A 95 -7.32 -26.00 12.23
N THR A 96 -7.70 -26.37 11.01
CA THR A 96 -6.86 -26.26 9.80
C THR A 96 -6.27 -24.86 9.57
N PRO A 97 -7.01 -23.75 9.74
CA PRO A 97 -6.43 -22.40 9.50
C PRO A 97 -5.22 -22.11 10.41
N TRP A 98 -5.24 -22.60 11.64
CA TRP A 98 -4.07 -22.49 12.52
C TRP A 98 -2.92 -23.40 12.06
N GLU A 99 -3.19 -24.62 11.64
CA GLU A 99 -2.17 -25.57 11.19
C GLU A 99 -1.44 -25.03 9.93
N GLU A 100 -2.19 -24.50 8.99
CA GLU A 100 -1.65 -23.85 7.78
C GLU A 100 -0.79 -22.61 8.13
N SER A 101 -1.29 -21.78 9.04
CA SER A 101 -0.54 -20.61 9.51
C SER A 101 0.77 -20.99 10.19
N HIS A 102 0.70 -21.95 11.11
CA HIS A 102 1.87 -22.45 11.83
C HIS A 102 2.90 -23.10 10.88
N HIS A 103 2.43 -23.86 9.88
CA HIS A 103 3.29 -24.45 8.85
C HIS A 103 4.02 -23.39 8.03
N ARG A 104 3.32 -22.34 7.58
CA ARG A 104 3.93 -21.19 6.85
C ARG A 104 4.99 -20.50 7.69
N LEU A 105 4.71 -20.23 8.97
CA LEU A 105 5.69 -19.59 9.85
C LEU A 105 6.91 -20.46 10.12
N ARG A 106 6.76 -21.77 10.23
CA ARG A 106 7.88 -22.70 10.35
C ARG A 106 8.77 -22.64 9.11
N GLN A 107 8.18 -22.74 7.92
CA GLN A 107 8.94 -22.60 6.67
C GLN A 107 9.67 -21.25 6.58
N ALA A 108 9.01 -20.18 7.00
CA ALA A 108 9.62 -18.84 7.04
C ALA A 108 10.78 -18.77 8.04
N ALA A 109 10.66 -19.41 9.20
CA ALA A 109 11.74 -19.48 10.20
C ALA A 109 12.93 -20.30 9.70
N ASP A 110 12.68 -21.47 9.12
CA ASP A 110 13.71 -22.35 8.54
C ASP A 110 14.49 -21.65 7.41
N SER A 111 13.78 -20.85 6.59
CA SER A 111 14.35 -20.05 5.49
C SER A 111 14.93 -18.72 5.93
N LYS A 112 14.83 -18.34 7.21
CA LYS A 112 15.21 -17.01 7.74
C LYS A 112 14.57 -15.87 6.95
N THR A 113 13.30 -16.04 6.60
CA THR A 113 12.51 -15.07 5.83
C THR A 113 12.36 -13.76 6.61
N PRO A 114 12.54 -12.58 5.99
CA PRO A 114 12.20 -11.30 6.60
C PRO A 114 10.72 -11.28 7.04
N ILE A 115 10.43 -10.70 8.21
CA ILE A 115 9.04 -10.51 8.65
C ILE A 115 8.25 -9.70 7.63
N LEU A 116 8.89 -8.69 7.00
CA LEU A 116 8.29 -7.90 5.93
C LEU A 116 7.75 -8.72 4.76
N ASP A 117 8.41 -9.82 4.41
CA ASP A 117 8.04 -10.64 3.25
C ASP A 117 6.79 -11.51 3.50
N LEU A 118 6.30 -11.55 4.74
CA LEU A 118 5.02 -12.16 5.09
C LEU A 118 3.82 -11.27 4.70
N PHE A 119 4.06 -10.00 4.39
CA PHE A 119 3.05 -8.97 4.09
C PHE A 119 3.18 -8.50 2.65
N GLU A 120 2.04 -8.32 1.99
CA GLU A 120 1.98 -7.85 0.61
C GLU A 120 2.64 -6.47 0.46
N ILE A 121 2.30 -5.54 1.39
CA ILE A 121 2.83 -4.16 1.36
C ILE A 121 4.30 -4.06 1.78
N GLY A 122 4.83 -5.11 2.40
CA GLY A 122 6.23 -5.19 2.89
C GLY A 122 7.16 -5.96 1.97
N LYS A 123 6.62 -6.86 1.15
CA LYS A 123 7.38 -7.82 0.35
C LYS A 123 8.42 -7.18 -0.55
N GLY A 124 9.66 -7.65 -0.43
CA GLY A 124 10.80 -7.15 -1.21
C GLY A 124 11.25 -5.74 -0.85
N LYS A 125 10.85 -5.20 0.31
CA LYS A 125 11.28 -3.88 0.81
C LYS A 125 12.39 -4.03 1.84
N ASN A 126 13.28 -3.04 1.89
CA ASN A 126 14.36 -3.01 2.88
C ASN A 126 13.85 -2.61 4.27
N ASN A 127 12.85 -1.73 4.32
CA ASN A 127 12.15 -1.32 5.53
C ASN A 127 10.75 -0.80 5.23
N ARG A 128 9.90 -0.77 6.25
CA ARG A 128 8.56 -0.15 6.24
C ARG A 128 8.22 0.38 7.63
N PRO A 129 7.56 1.54 7.73
CA PRO A 129 6.97 1.98 8.99
C PRO A 129 6.06 0.92 9.58
N THR A 130 6.22 0.67 10.87
CA THR A 130 5.52 -0.42 11.58
C THR A 130 4.01 -0.27 11.51
N GLU A 131 3.52 0.96 11.69
CA GLU A 131 2.08 1.26 11.64
C GLU A 131 1.43 0.90 10.29
N LEU A 132 2.17 0.99 9.18
CA LEU A 132 1.65 0.60 7.86
C LEU A 132 1.47 -0.93 7.78
N ILE A 133 2.45 -1.69 8.26
CA ILE A 133 2.38 -3.16 8.28
C ILE A 133 1.24 -3.62 9.19
N PHE A 134 0.99 -2.91 10.31
CA PHE A 134 -0.13 -3.23 11.20
C PHE A 134 -1.50 -3.03 10.55
N VAL A 135 -1.66 -2.12 9.56
CA VAL A 135 -2.91 -2.02 8.80
C VAL A 135 -3.21 -3.34 8.06
N GLU A 136 -2.22 -3.90 7.37
CA GLU A 136 -2.38 -5.20 6.71
C GLU A 136 -2.55 -6.33 7.72
N ARG A 137 -1.74 -6.34 8.78
CA ARG A 137 -1.83 -7.36 9.84
C ARG A 137 -3.23 -7.45 10.44
N CYS A 138 -3.80 -6.32 10.82
CA CYS A 138 -5.13 -6.28 11.42
C CYS A 138 -6.22 -6.75 10.45
N LEU A 139 -6.17 -6.33 9.18
CA LEU A 139 -7.11 -6.79 8.17
C LEU A 139 -6.98 -8.30 7.90
N ASN A 140 -5.74 -8.83 7.92
CA ASN A 140 -5.51 -10.26 7.74
C ASN A 140 -6.05 -11.09 8.92
N LEU A 141 -5.96 -10.59 10.14
CA LEU A 141 -6.49 -11.24 11.34
C LEU A 141 -8.02 -11.33 11.35
N LEU A 142 -8.72 -10.41 10.69
CA LEU A 142 -10.18 -10.36 10.68
C LEU A 142 -10.79 -11.43 9.78
N LYS A 143 -11.93 -11.97 10.23
CA LYS A 143 -12.89 -12.69 9.39
C LYS A 143 -13.50 -11.75 8.35
N PRO A 144 -14.07 -12.26 7.24
CA PRO A 144 -14.97 -11.47 6.40
C PRO A 144 -16.06 -10.79 7.25
N GLY A 145 -16.28 -9.49 7.05
CA GLY A 145 -17.21 -8.69 7.86
C GLY A 145 -16.72 -8.27 9.24
N GLY A 146 -15.55 -8.73 9.69
CA GLY A 146 -14.92 -8.35 10.95
C GLY A 146 -14.50 -6.87 10.94
N ARG A 147 -14.46 -6.26 12.13
CA ARG A 147 -14.18 -4.80 12.31
C ARG A 147 -12.82 -4.59 12.96
N MET A 148 -12.19 -3.49 12.63
CA MET A 148 -10.97 -3.04 13.32
C MET A 148 -11.06 -1.57 13.70
N GLY A 149 -10.40 -1.23 14.82
CA GLY A 149 -10.05 0.13 15.21
C GLY A 149 -8.54 0.23 15.35
N ILE A 150 -7.96 1.18 14.66
CA ILE A 150 -6.51 1.42 14.67
C ILE A 150 -6.22 2.90 14.87
N VAL A 151 -5.23 3.20 15.69
CA VAL A 151 -4.71 4.56 15.82
C VAL A 151 -3.63 4.76 14.76
N LEU A 152 -3.77 5.78 13.93
CA LEU A 152 -2.80 6.09 12.88
C LEU A 152 -2.40 7.56 12.93
N PRO A 153 -1.11 7.88 12.69
CA PRO A 153 -0.69 9.26 12.43
C PRO A 153 -1.48 9.88 11.26
N ASP A 154 -1.87 11.14 11.38
CA ASP A 154 -2.60 11.86 10.33
C ASP A 154 -1.87 11.85 8.98
N GLY A 155 -0.53 11.80 9.00
CA GLY A 155 0.30 11.65 7.82
C GLY A 155 -0.04 10.40 6.98
N ASN A 156 -0.53 9.33 7.60
CA ASN A 156 -0.93 8.12 6.88
C ASN A 156 -2.24 8.33 6.10
N LEU A 157 -3.06 9.26 6.54
CA LEU A 157 -4.35 9.56 5.93
C LEU A 157 -4.27 10.65 4.85
N ASN A 158 -3.39 11.65 5.01
CA ASN A 158 -3.35 12.83 4.15
C ASN A 158 -2.11 12.93 3.24
N ASN A 159 -1.00 12.23 3.54
CA ASN A 159 0.21 12.31 2.73
C ASN A 159 -0.03 11.68 1.33
N PRO A 160 0.17 12.44 0.22
CA PRO A 160 0.03 11.91 -1.13
C PRO A 160 0.91 10.70 -1.42
N SER A 161 2.12 10.62 -0.83
CA SER A 161 3.03 9.48 -1.03
C SER A 161 2.49 8.16 -0.47
N LEU A 162 1.51 8.21 0.43
CA LEU A 162 0.85 7.04 1.03
C LEU A 162 -0.54 6.76 0.41
N ALA A 163 -0.90 7.42 -0.68
CA ALA A 163 -2.16 7.14 -1.39
C ALA A 163 -2.31 5.66 -1.79
N TRP A 164 -1.19 5.00 -2.10
CA TRP A 164 -1.17 3.57 -2.41
C TRP A 164 -1.68 2.69 -1.24
N LEU A 165 -1.32 3.03 0.01
CA LEU A 165 -1.77 2.29 1.21
C LEU A 165 -3.29 2.46 1.40
N ARG A 166 -3.79 3.69 1.27
CA ARG A 166 -5.23 3.97 1.38
C ARG A 166 -6.02 3.19 0.33
N ARG A 167 -5.57 3.21 -0.92
CA ARG A 167 -6.17 2.42 -2.00
C ARG A 167 -6.08 0.92 -1.74
N TRP A 168 -4.96 0.45 -1.22
CA TRP A 168 -4.78 -0.96 -0.86
C TRP A 168 -5.80 -1.39 0.20
N ALA A 169 -6.01 -0.58 1.24
CA ALA A 169 -7.00 -0.84 2.30
C ALA A 169 -8.44 -0.73 1.77
N GLU A 170 -8.73 0.30 0.96
CA GLU A 170 -10.04 0.56 0.33
C GLU A 170 -10.50 -0.61 -0.57
N GLY A 171 -9.57 -1.32 -1.20
CA GLY A 171 -9.86 -2.53 -1.97
C GLY A 171 -10.14 -3.79 -1.14
N ARG A 172 -10.13 -3.71 0.19
CA ARG A 172 -10.27 -4.86 1.10
C ARG A 172 -11.25 -4.64 2.24
N ALA A 173 -11.55 -3.38 2.54
CA ALA A 173 -12.38 -3.01 3.67
C ALA A 173 -13.16 -1.72 3.43
N LYS A 174 -14.34 -1.61 4.02
CA LYS A 174 -15.07 -0.35 4.13
C LYS A 174 -14.50 0.48 5.26
N LEU A 175 -14.23 1.75 4.98
CA LEU A 175 -13.93 2.75 5.99
C LEU A 175 -15.25 3.12 6.69
N LEU A 176 -15.39 2.79 7.97
CA LEU A 176 -16.61 3.06 8.74
C LEU A 176 -16.60 4.46 9.34
N ALA A 177 -15.46 4.80 9.99
CA ALA A 177 -15.33 6.08 10.65
C ALA A 177 -13.87 6.54 10.72
N VAL A 178 -13.68 7.87 10.73
CA VAL A 178 -12.42 8.53 11.05
C VAL A 178 -12.69 9.58 12.13
N VAL A 179 -11.99 9.48 13.25
CA VAL A 179 -12.06 10.44 14.35
C VAL A 179 -10.68 11.09 14.52
N SER A 180 -10.56 12.35 14.11
CA SER A 180 -9.32 13.12 14.24
C SER A 180 -9.16 13.56 15.70
N LEU A 181 -8.12 13.06 16.38
CA LEU A 181 -7.86 13.37 17.77
C LEU A 181 -7.20 14.75 17.95
N PRO A 182 -7.42 15.44 19.06
CA PRO A 182 -6.67 16.65 19.39
C PRO A 182 -5.15 16.39 19.44
N GLU A 183 -4.35 17.40 19.11
CA GLU A 183 -2.87 17.28 19.14
C GLU A 183 -2.32 16.97 20.54
N GLU A 184 -3.05 17.37 21.58
CA GLU A 184 -2.68 17.15 22.97
C GLU A 184 -2.77 15.68 23.39
N THR A 185 -3.53 14.85 22.70
CA THR A 185 -3.87 13.48 23.11
C THR A 185 -2.65 12.62 23.46
N PHE A 186 -1.55 12.78 22.74
CA PHE A 186 -0.32 12.00 22.93
C PHE A 186 0.87 12.79 23.46
N LYS A 187 0.69 14.08 23.82
CA LYS A 187 1.80 14.91 24.34
C LYS A 187 2.42 14.35 25.61
N SER A 188 1.63 13.80 26.52
CA SER A 188 2.12 13.18 27.75
C SER A 188 3.01 11.94 27.52
N SER A 189 2.90 11.33 26.36
CA SER A 189 3.72 10.18 25.95
C SER A 189 4.95 10.59 25.12
N ASN A 190 5.35 11.87 25.15
CA ASN A 190 6.42 12.45 24.32
C ASN A 190 6.20 12.28 22.80
N ALA A 191 5.00 11.99 22.36
CA ALA A 191 4.65 11.91 20.94
C ALA A 191 4.03 13.25 20.51
N THR A 192 4.71 13.97 19.65
CA THR A 192 4.22 15.23 19.03
C THR A 192 3.44 14.97 17.74
N VAL A 193 2.91 13.76 17.56
CA VAL A 193 2.24 13.35 16.33
C VAL A 193 0.74 13.44 16.52
N LYS A 194 0.09 14.24 15.69
CA LYS A 194 -1.37 14.23 15.56
C LYS A 194 -1.81 12.90 14.97
N ALA A 195 -2.79 12.25 15.59
CA ALA A 195 -3.29 10.95 15.19
C ALA A 195 -4.81 10.94 15.05
N SER A 196 -5.30 9.96 14.33
CA SER A 196 -6.72 9.68 14.16
C SER A 196 -7.05 8.25 14.54
N LEU A 197 -8.26 8.05 15.06
CA LEU A 197 -8.86 6.72 15.17
C LEU A 197 -9.49 6.37 13.82
N VAL A 198 -9.07 5.25 13.25
CA VAL A 198 -9.58 4.75 11.96
C VAL A 198 -10.31 3.44 12.20
N PHE A 199 -11.57 3.41 11.79
CA PHE A 199 -12.41 2.22 11.93
C PHE A 199 -12.71 1.64 10.56
N LEU A 200 -12.36 0.37 10.37
CA LEU A 200 -12.54 -0.36 9.13
C LEU A 200 -13.36 -1.64 9.38
N ARG A 201 -14.09 -2.06 8.37
CA ARG A 201 -14.74 -3.37 8.35
C ARG A 201 -14.28 -4.12 7.11
N LYS A 202 -13.63 -5.26 7.32
CA LYS A 202 -13.21 -6.13 6.23
C LYS A 202 -14.40 -6.50 5.35
N PHE A 203 -14.23 -6.53 4.05
CA PHE A 203 -15.29 -6.95 3.14
C PHE A 203 -15.81 -8.33 3.51
N THR A 204 -17.11 -8.51 3.38
CA THR A 204 -17.72 -9.82 3.26
C THR A 204 -17.40 -10.42 1.88
N ASP A 205 -17.61 -11.70 1.68
CA ASP A 205 -17.38 -12.35 0.38
C ASP A 205 -18.26 -11.71 -0.72
N ALA A 206 -19.50 -11.34 -0.37
CA ALA A 206 -20.40 -10.63 -1.29
C ALA A 206 -19.87 -9.22 -1.65
N GLU A 207 -19.34 -8.48 -0.69
CA GLU A 207 -18.75 -7.14 -0.94
C GLU A 207 -17.46 -7.23 -1.74
N SER A 208 -16.64 -8.27 -1.52
CA SER A 208 -15.46 -8.53 -2.35
C SER A 208 -15.86 -8.75 -3.81
N ALA A 209 -16.89 -9.57 -4.06
CA ALA A 209 -17.40 -9.79 -5.41
C ALA A 209 -17.99 -8.51 -6.03
N GLN A 210 -18.70 -7.69 -5.26
CA GLN A 210 -19.20 -6.39 -5.73
C GLN A 210 -18.06 -5.43 -6.08
N TRP A 211 -17.01 -5.38 -5.26
CA TRP A 211 -15.82 -4.57 -5.52
C TRP A 211 -15.10 -5.00 -6.79
N GLU A 212 -14.92 -6.30 -7.00
CA GLU A 212 -14.32 -6.86 -8.23
C GLU A 212 -15.16 -6.53 -9.47
N ALA A 213 -16.49 -6.62 -9.37
CA ALA A 213 -17.40 -6.24 -10.46
C ALA A 213 -17.30 -4.73 -10.76
N ALA A 214 -17.25 -3.87 -9.73
CA ALA A 214 -17.06 -2.44 -9.89
C ALA A 214 -15.73 -2.10 -10.59
N TRP A 215 -14.65 -2.81 -10.25
CA TRP A 215 -13.36 -2.68 -10.94
C TRP A 215 -13.47 -3.08 -12.41
N ALA A 216 -14.04 -4.24 -12.71
CA ALA A 216 -14.20 -4.72 -14.08
C ALA A 216 -15.01 -3.74 -14.93
N GLN A 217 -16.09 -3.20 -14.37
CA GLN A 217 -16.90 -2.18 -15.02
C GLN A 217 -16.13 -0.88 -15.24
N ALA A 218 -15.43 -0.37 -14.22
CA ALA A 218 -14.63 0.85 -14.34
C ALA A 218 -13.55 0.73 -15.42
N HIS A 219 -12.87 -0.41 -15.50
CA HIS A 219 -11.91 -0.69 -16.58
C HIS A 219 -12.57 -0.66 -17.96
N THR A 220 -13.74 -1.28 -18.10
CA THR A 220 -14.48 -1.29 -19.36
C THR A 220 -14.83 0.14 -19.82
N GLU A 221 -15.21 1.01 -18.89
CA GLU A 221 -15.66 2.38 -19.19
C GLU A 221 -14.50 3.38 -19.38
N VAL A 222 -13.38 3.18 -18.70
CA VAL A 222 -12.30 4.18 -18.60
C VAL A 222 -11.10 3.87 -19.50
N ASP A 223 -10.73 2.60 -19.68
CA ASP A 223 -9.46 2.23 -20.31
C ASP A 223 -9.30 2.71 -21.75
N ALA A 224 -10.33 2.56 -22.58
CA ALA A 224 -10.25 2.86 -24.01
C ALA A 224 -9.83 4.30 -24.31
N GLY A 225 -10.32 5.27 -23.52
CA GLY A 225 -9.95 6.68 -23.67
C GLY A 225 -8.47 6.95 -23.39
N PHE A 226 -7.92 6.29 -22.36
CA PHE A 226 -6.51 6.45 -22.00
C PHE A 226 -5.58 5.65 -22.90
N ASP A 227 -6.02 4.51 -23.44
CA ASP A 227 -5.27 3.77 -24.45
C ASP A 227 -5.14 4.61 -25.74
N THR A 228 -6.20 5.32 -26.15
CA THR A 228 -6.15 6.26 -27.25
C THR A 228 -5.10 7.35 -26.99
N GLN A 229 -5.13 8.01 -25.83
CA GLN A 229 -4.15 9.03 -25.46
C GLN A 229 -2.71 8.52 -25.48
N ARG A 230 -2.47 7.27 -25.01
CA ARG A 230 -1.13 6.65 -25.10
C ARG A 230 -0.71 6.38 -26.53
N ASN A 231 -1.64 5.89 -27.36
CA ASN A 231 -1.38 5.64 -28.79
C ASN A 231 -1.04 6.94 -29.53
N ASP A 232 -1.78 8.02 -29.28
CA ASP A 232 -1.54 9.33 -29.87
C ASP A 232 -0.19 9.91 -29.43
N ALA A 233 0.13 9.80 -28.14
CA ALA A 233 1.44 10.19 -27.64
C ALA A 233 2.56 9.39 -28.31
N HIS A 234 2.40 8.06 -28.42
CA HIS A 234 3.34 7.21 -29.15
C HIS A 234 3.50 7.63 -30.60
N ALA A 235 2.40 7.77 -31.33
CA ALA A 235 2.41 8.16 -32.75
C ALA A 235 3.08 9.53 -32.98
N SER A 236 2.91 10.45 -32.06
CA SER A 236 3.51 11.79 -32.11
C SER A 236 5.03 11.81 -31.90
N TYR A 237 5.54 10.93 -31.02
CA TYR A 237 6.96 10.95 -30.62
C TYR A 237 7.81 9.91 -31.33
N ALA A 238 7.29 8.71 -31.60
CA ALA A 238 8.08 7.61 -32.14
C ALA A 238 8.78 7.91 -33.45
N PRO A 239 8.13 8.51 -34.47
CA PRO A 239 8.80 8.88 -35.71
C PRO A 239 9.96 9.85 -35.49
N ARG A 240 9.78 10.86 -34.64
CA ARG A 240 10.80 11.90 -34.33
C ARG A 240 11.98 11.33 -33.55
N ILE A 241 11.76 10.33 -32.68
CA ILE A 241 12.82 9.66 -31.93
C ILE A 241 13.68 8.79 -32.87
N VAL A 242 13.06 8.13 -33.84
CA VAL A 242 13.74 7.17 -34.73
C VAL A 242 14.37 7.83 -35.94
N SER A 243 13.70 8.80 -36.61
CA SER A 243 14.18 9.40 -37.84
C SER A 243 15.40 10.29 -37.63
N GLY A 244 15.50 10.85 -36.39
CA GLY A 244 16.58 11.80 -36.11
C GLY A 244 16.64 12.91 -37.14
N GLU A 245 15.50 13.50 -37.51
CA GLU A 245 15.35 14.56 -38.55
C GLU A 245 16.50 15.58 -38.60
N ASP A 246 17.57 15.22 -39.27
CA ASP A 246 18.77 16.02 -39.41
C ASP A 246 19.30 15.83 -40.84
N ALA A 247 19.17 16.87 -41.62
CA ALA A 247 19.56 16.84 -43.03
C ALA A 247 21.06 16.53 -43.23
N ASP A 248 21.90 17.02 -42.32
CA ASP A 248 23.35 16.76 -42.38
C ASP A 248 23.66 15.30 -41.98
N ALA A 249 22.97 14.74 -40.97
CA ALA A 249 23.12 13.34 -40.64
C ALA A 249 22.69 12.45 -41.82
N THR A 250 21.57 12.74 -42.44
CA THR A 250 21.05 11.99 -43.60
C THR A 250 22.02 12.07 -44.78
N ARG A 251 22.54 13.26 -45.13
CA ARG A 251 23.54 13.46 -46.17
C ARG A 251 24.82 12.68 -45.90
N LEU A 252 25.40 12.82 -44.70
CA LEU A 252 26.64 12.13 -44.32
C LEU A 252 26.49 10.61 -44.29
N LEU A 253 25.35 10.10 -43.86
CA LEU A 253 25.05 8.65 -43.89
C LEU A 253 24.90 8.15 -45.32
N GLY A 254 24.31 8.96 -46.23
CA GLY A 254 24.21 8.66 -47.66
C GLY A 254 25.59 8.60 -48.34
N GLU A 255 26.45 9.59 -48.09
CA GLU A 255 27.83 9.62 -48.60
C GLU A 255 28.65 8.42 -48.11
N LEU A 256 28.52 8.03 -46.80
CA LEU A 256 29.16 6.85 -46.24
C LEU A 256 28.60 5.54 -46.83
N ALA A 257 27.29 5.47 -47.07
CA ALA A 257 26.68 4.31 -47.70
C ALA A 257 27.20 4.09 -49.14
N ALA A 258 27.40 5.17 -49.91
CA ALA A 258 28.02 5.13 -51.23
C ALA A 258 29.47 4.61 -51.19
N LEU A 259 30.17 4.76 -50.06
CA LEU A 259 31.52 4.21 -49.84
C LEU A 259 31.51 2.80 -49.22
N GLY A 260 30.36 2.18 -49.04
CA GLY A 260 30.19 0.84 -48.48
C GLY A 260 30.02 0.77 -46.96
N LEU A 261 29.84 1.88 -46.28
CA LEU A 261 29.62 1.92 -44.84
C LEU A 261 28.18 2.26 -44.50
N GLN A 262 27.52 1.36 -43.76
CA GLN A 262 26.19 1.58 -43.23
C GLN A 262 26.20 1.68 -41.72
N ARG A 263 25.34 2.50 -41.15
CA ARG A 263 25.12 2.58 -39.70
C ARG A 263 23.78 2.01 -39.33
N THR A 264 23.78 1.07 -38.36
CA THR A 264 22.54 0.61 -37.74
C THR A 264 22.01 1.68 -36.80
N LEU A 265 20.70 1.93 -36.85
CA LEU A 265 20.02 2.83 -35.93
C LEU A 265 19.35 2.04 -34.80
N PRO A 266 19.27 2.61 -33.60
CA PRO A 266 18.48 1.97 -32.53
C PRO A 266 17.03 1.86 -32.94
N ARG A 267 16.37 0.78 -32.54
CA ARG A 267 14.94 0.61 -32.76
C ARG A 267 14.19 1.03 -31.49
N TRP A 268 13.19 1.84 -31.69
CA TRP A 268 12.28 2.23 -30.64
C TRP A 268 11.21 1.15 -30.45
N GLN A 269 10.94 0.79 -29.19
CA GLN A 269 9.86 -0.13 -28.86
C GLN A 269 8.98 0.50 -27.78
N ARG A 270 7.66 0.37 -27.97
CA ARG A 270 6.70 0.67 -26.91
C ARG A 270 6.85 -0.38 -25.84
N GLY A 271 7.01 0.04 -24.57
CA GLY A 271 6.99 -0.89 -23.44
C GLY A 271 5.62 -1.56 -23.32
N GLU A 272 5.61 -2.84 -22.92
CA GLU A 272 4.38 -3.52 -22.53
C GLU A 272 3.87 -2.95 -21.21
N ALA A 273 2.57 -2.68 -21.14
CA ALA A 273 1.94 -2.25 -19.91
C ALA A 273 1.50 -3.48 -19.12
N PRO A 274 1.88 -3.61 -17.83
CA PRO A 274 1.30 -4.62 -16.94
C PRO A 274 -0.22 -4.40 -16.80
N ALA A 275 -0.94 -5.44 -16.39
CA ALA A 275 -2.40 -5.39 -16.32
C ALA A 275 -2.94 -4.25 -15.45
N TYR A 276 -2.27 -3.96 -14.33
CA TYR A 276 -2.60 -2.83 -13.46
C TYR A 276 -1.55 -2.68 -12.31
N PRO A 277 -1.11 -1.47 -11.92
CA PRO A 277 -1.27 -0.21 -12.66
C PRO A 277 -0.48 -0.26 -13.98
N ARG A 278 -1.03 0.32 -15.03
CA ARG A 278 -0.39 0.36 -16.35
C ARG A 278 0.83 1.29 -16.34
N GLN A 279 2.00 0.71 -16.42
CA GLN A 279 3.28 1.43 -16.53
C GLN A 279 3.98 1.09 -17.84
N ALA A 280 3.47 1.61 -18.94
CA ALA A 280 4.13 1.46 -20.23
C ALA A 280 5.38 2.35 -20.26
N THR A 281 6.56 1.76 -20.20
CA THR A 281 7.83 2.49 -20.32
C THR A 281 8.37 2.31 -21.73
N PRO A 282 8.42 3.37 -22.55
CA PRO A 282 9.04 3.29 -23.88
C PRO A 282 10.54 3.04 -23.75
N THR A 283 11.07 2.18 -24.61
CA THR A 283 12.50 1.85 -24.63
C THR A 283 13.07 1.96 -26.04
N ILE A 284 14.37 2.30 -26.12
CA ILE A 284 15.14 2.22 -27.36
C ILE A 284 16.00 0.95 -27.28
N GLN A 285 15.80 0.03 -28.22
CA GLN A 285 16.58 -1.20 -28.29
C GLN A 285 17.67 -1.15 -29.35
N GLY A 286 18.80 -1.78 -29.03
CA GLY A 286 19.95 -1.86 -29.87
C GLY A 286 20.94 -0.70 -29.67
N LYS A 287 22.20 -0.98 -29.97
CA LYS A 287 23.23 0.06 -30.02
C LYS A 287 23.60 0.35 -31.47
N PRO A 288 23.81 1.61 -31.87
CA PRO A 288 24.23 1.94 -33.21
C PRO A 288 25.66 1.43 -33.46
N PHE A 289 25.90 0.75 -34.54
CA PHE A 289 27.20 0.29 -34.93
C PHE A 289 27.39 0.40 -36.46
N TRP A 290 28.63 0.42 -36.90
CA TRP A 290 28.99 0.53 -38.30
C TRP A 290 29.16 -0.85 -38.94
N LEU A 291 28.61 -1.03 -40.15
CA LEU A 291 28.68 -2.24 -40.95
C LEU A 291 29.30 -1.93 -42.29
N GLY A 292 30.02 -2.89 -42.87
CA GLY A 292 30.58 -2.81 -44.20
C GLY A 292 32.06 -2.48 -44.23
N GLU A 293 32.66 -2.55 -45.41
CA GLU A 293 34.08 -2.31 -45.65
C GLU A 293 34.24 -1.24 -46.73
N VAL A 294 35.31 -0.42 -46.60
CA VAL A 294 35.67 0.67 -47.54
C VAL A 294 36.91 0.28 -48.32
N ALA A 295 36.88 0.47 -49.60
CA ALA A 295 38.04 0.28 -50.48
C ALA A 295 39.24 1.10 -50.03
N LYS A 296 40.47 0.58 -50.25
CA LYS A 296 41.71 1.19 -49.74
C LYS A 296 41.90 2.65 -50.16
N GLU A 297 41.53 2.97 -51.42
CA GLU A 297 41.61 4.33 -51.99
C GLU A 297 40.69 5.33 -51.28
N HIS A 298 39.58 4.91 -50.74
CA HIS A 298 38.58 5.78 -50.07
C HIS A 298 38.70 5.87 -48.55
N LYS A 299 39.64 5.15 -47.93
CA LYS A 299 39.76 5.06 -46.47
C LYS A 299 39.92 6.41 -45.78
N LYS A 300 40.71 7.35 -46.35
CA LYS A 300 40.91 8.68 -45.74
C LYS A 300 39.62 9.50 -45.74
N VAL A 301 38.91 9.51 -46.88
CA VAL A 301 37.63 10.24 -47.03
C VAL A 301 36.56 9.63 -46.10
N ALA A 302 36.45 8.33 -46.11
CA ALA A 302 35.51 7.62 -45.24
C ALA A 302 35.79 7.85 -43.71
N THR A 303 37.06 7.97 -43.33
CA THR A 303 37.43 8.25 -41.93
C THR A 303 36.99 9.65 -41.52
N GLU A 304 37.18 10.68 -42.38
CA GLU A 304 36.72 12.02 -42.06
C GLU A 304 35.21 12.16 -42.09
N LEU A 305 34.52 11.58 -43.07
CA LEU A 305 33.07 11.53 -43.12
C LEU A 305 32.48 10.78 -41.90
N LYS A 306 33.10 9.68 -41.47
CA LYS A 306 32.69 8.93 -40.28
C LYS A 306 32.86 9.77 -39.01
N ARG A 307 33.93 10.57 -38.89
CA ARG A 307 34.15 11.49 -37.79
C ARG A 307 33.06 12.55 -37.72
N GLN A 308 32.76 13.20 -38.87
CA GLN A 308 31.69 14.22 -38.99
C GLN A 308 30.32 13.58 -38.69
N ALA A 309 29.98 12.47 -39.32
CA ALA A 309 28.73 11.77 -39.09
C ALA A 309 28.56 11.35 -37.61
N THR A 310 29.64 10.91 -36.94
CA THR A 310 29.60 10.55 -35.54
C THR A 310 29.27 11.75 -34.65
N ALA A 311 29.88 12.91 -34.92
CA ALA A 311 29.61 14.14 -34.19
C ALA A 311 28.17 14.64 -34.41
N THR A 312 27.69 14.67 -35.68
CA THR A 312 26.30 15.04 -36.00
C THR A 312 25.30 14.09 -35.35
N LEU A 313 25.55 12.77 -35.44
CA LEU A 313 24.71 11.75 -34.84
C LEU A 313 24.69 11.79 -33.31
N ALA A 314 25.75 12.28 -32.66
CA ALA A 314 25.71 12.53 -31.22
C ALA A 314 24.69 13.62 -30.86
N GLY A 315 24.58 14.65 -31.69
CA GLY A 315 23.52 15.67 -31.55
C GLY A 315 22.13 15.11 -31.79
N VAL A 316 21.96 14.25 -32.81
CA VAL A 316 20.71 13.53 -33.08
C VAL A 316 20.34 12.64 -31.88
N GLN A 317 21.28 11.88 -31.34
CA GLN A 317 21.05 11.03 -30.16
C GLN A 317 20.60 11.85 -28.96
N LYS A 318 21.24 12.97 -28.67
CA LYS A 318 20.84 13.84 -27.56
C LYS A 318 19.40 14.37 -27.72
N ARG A 319 19.00 14.74 -28.95
CA ARG A 319 17.61 15.15 -29.26
C ARG A 319 16.63 13.97 -29.07
N SER A 320 16.99 12.80 -29.56
CA SER A 320 16.17 11.58 -29.37
C SER A 320 15.99 11.23 -27.90
N ASP A 321 17.06 11.32 -27.09
CA ASP A 321 16.99 11.08 -25.65
C ASP A 321 16.12 12.11 -24.91
N ALA A 322 16.17 13.38 -25.34
CA ALA A 322 15.29 14.42 -24.81
C ALA A 322 13.82 14.13 -25.15
N LEU A 323 13.50 13.80 -26.39
CA LEU A 323 12.14 13.43 -26.83
C LEU A 323 11.65 12.18 -26.09
N LEU A 324 12.51 11.20 -25.87
CA LEU A 324 12.17 10.01 -25.08
C LEU A 324 11.86 10.36 -23.62
N SER A 325 12.60 11.29 -23.04
CA SER A 325 12.35 11.80 -21.68
C SER A 325 11.01 12.53 -21.60
N GLU A 326 10.69 13.37 -22.59
CA GLU A 326 9.39 14.04 -22.70
C GLU A 326 8.25 13.03 -22.82
N LEU A 327 8.39 12.02 -23.69
CA LEU A 327 7.40 10.97 -23.86
C LEU A 327 7.18 10.19 -22.55
N LYS A 328 8.24 9.83 -21.82
CA LYS A 328 8.14 9.19 -20.50
C LYS A 328 7.36 10.04 -19.52
N THR A 329 7.62 11.34 -19.48
CA THR A 329 6.90 12.29 -18.64
C THR A 329 5.42 12.35 -19.01
N ARG A 330 5.11 12.38 -20.31
CA ARG A 330 3.73 12.36 -20.82
C ARG A 330 3.01 11.05 -20.48
N TYR A 331 3.65 9.88 -20.63
CA TYR A 331 3.09 8.61 -20.21
C TYR A 331 2.79 8.59 -18.71
N LYS A 332 3.71 9.08 -17.90
CA LYS A 332 3.49 9.17 -16.45
C LYS A 332 2.25 10.00 -16.11
N ALA A 333 2.09 11.16 -16.75
CA ALA A 333 0.90 12.00 -16.54
C ALA A 333 -0.40 11.30 -16.98
N ILE A 334 -0.38 10.60 -18.12
CA ILE A 334 -1.52 9.81 -18.60
C ILE A 334 -1.84 8.68 -17.61
N ASP A 335 -0.84 7.97 -17.09
CA ASP A 335 -1.04 6.87 -16.14
C ASP A 335 -1.55 7.35 -14.78
N GLU A 336 -1.09 8.50 -14.31
CA GLU A 336 -1.59 9.14 -13.10
C GLU A 336 -3.06 9.56 -13.26
N ALA A 337 -3.41 10.18 -14.39
CA ALA A 337 -4.79 10.57 -14.71
C ALA A 337 -5.70 9.34 -14.89
N HIS A 338 -5.22 8.30 -15.57
CA HIS A 338 -5.94 7.03 -15.73
C HIS A 338 -6.22 6.38 -14.37
N THR A 339 -5.20 6.29 -13.51
CA THR A 339 -5.37 5.76 -12.16
C THR A 339 -6.42 6.57 -11.37
N ALA A 340 -6.36 7.89 -11.45
CA ALA A 340 -7.32 8.75 -10.77
C ALA A 340 -8.75 8.54 -11.29
N ALA A 341 -8.94 8.45 -12.60
CA ALA A 341 -10.24 8.22 -13.22
C ALA A 341 -10.83 6.84 -12.86
N LEU A 342 -10.00 5.78 -12.88
CA LEU A 342 -10.43 4.44 -12.45
C LEU A 342 -10.90 4.45 -11.00
N TRP A 343 -10.13 5.02 -10.09
CA TRP A 343 -10.50 5.09 -8.67
C TRP A 343 -11.75 5.95 -8.43
N ALA A 344 -11.90 7.05 -9.15
CA ALA A 344 -13.11 7.87 -9.09
C ALA A 344 -14.33 7.04 -9.51
N ARG A 345 -14.21 6.32 -10.64
CA ARG A 345 -15.33 5.51 -11.15
C ARG A 345 -15.66 4.31 -10.26
N VAL A 346 -14.67 3.63 -9.72
CA VAL A 346 -14.89 2.53 -8.76
C VAL A 346 -15.63 3.03 -7.52
N ARG A 347 -15.28 4.21 -6.99
CA ARG A 347 -15.95 4.80 -5.83
C ARG A 347 -17.39 5.18 -6.10
N GLU A 348 -17.73 5.62 -7.31
CA GLU A 348 -19.11 5.84 -7.72
C GLU A 348 -19.91 4.53 -7.82
N LEU A 349 -19.30 3.44 -8.30
CA LEU A 349 -19.92 2.13 -8.44
C LEU A 349 -20.03 1.35 -7.12
N PHE A 350 -19.17 1.67 -6.17
CA PHE A 350 -19.14 1.05 -4.85
C PHE A 350 -19.10 2.12 -3.76
N ASP A 351 -20.16 2.94 -3.75
CA ASP A 351 -20.31 4.04 -2.80
C ASP A 351 -20.87 3.58 -1.46
N TYR A 352 -20.39 4.20 -0.41
CA TYR A 352 -20.90 4.03 0.95
C TYR A 352 -20.54 5.24 1.82
N PRO A 353 -21.41 5.64 2.75
CA PRO A 353 -21.14 6.78 3.63
C PRO A 353 -20.10 6.44 4.70
N VAL A 354 -19.30 7.45 5.09
CA VAL A 354 -18.26 7.36 6.11
C VAL A 354 -18.54 8.38 7.21
N PHE A 355 -18.49 7.95 8.46
CA PHE A 355 -18.61 8.87 9.60
C PHE A 355 -17.28 9.59 9.84
N VAL A 356 -17.29 10.91 9.90
CA VAL A 356 -16.08 11.73 10.14
C VAL A 356 -16.35 12.68 11.30
N ALA A 357 -15.42 12.72 12.27
CA ALA A 357 -15.53 13.60 13.42
C ALA A 357 -14.16 14.13 13.87
N ALA A 358 -14.18 15.29 14.53
CA ALA A 358 -12.99 15.94 15.07
C ALA A 358 -13.32 16.57 16.45
N PRO A 359 -13.40 15.75 17.52
CA PRO A 359 -13.65 16.24 18.86
C PRO A 359 -12.51 17.16 19.33
N LYS A 360 -12.86 18.19 20.09
CA LYS A 360 -11.92 19.12 20.69
C LYS A 360 -11.32 18.58 21.99
N THR A 361 -12.08 17.71 22.68
CA THR A 361 -11.68 17.11 23.96
C THR A 361 -11.99 15.61 23.96
N VAL A 362 -11.06 14.82 24.52
CA VAL A 362 -11.15 13.33 24.50
C VAL A 362 -10.89 12.70 25.86
N GLY A 363 -11.10 13.44 26.95
CA GLY A 363 -10.94 12.92 28.32
C GLY A 363 -9.48 12.79 28.77
N ILE A 364 -8.56 13.48 28.10
CA ILE A 364 -7.14 13.59 28.52
C ILE A 364 -6.67 15.04 28.35
N THR A 365 -5.90 15.53 29.31
CA THR A 365 -5.26 16.86 29.23
C THR A 365 -3.90 16.76 28.52
N SER A 366 -3.33 17.91 28.17
CA SER A 366 -1.96 17.99 27.62
C SER A 366 -0.87 17.49 28.58
N THR A 367 -1.17 17.44 29.89
CA THR A 367 -0.31 16.90 30.95
C THR A 367 -0.55 15.41 31.22
N GLY A 368 -1.54 14.80 30.56
CA GLY A 368 -1.86 13.37 30.70
C GLY A 368 -2.84 13.05 31.82
N GLU A 369 -3.49 14.05 32.42
CA GLU A 369 -4.52 13.83 33.43
C GLU A 369 -5.78 13.27 32.78
N THR A 370 -6.42 12.31 33.45
CA THR A 370 -7.67 11.64 33.03
C THR A 370 -8.59 11.55 34.25
N GLY A 371 -9.88 11.32 34.03
CA GLY A 371 -10.87 11.05 35.09
C GLY A 371 -11.92 12.13 35.25
N GLU A 372 -12.58 12.16 36.43
CA GLU A 372 -13.64 13.11 36.71
C GLU A 372 -13.16 14.56 36.62
N GLY A 373 -13.87 15.38 35.87
CA GLY A 373 -13.54 16.80 35.62
C GLY A 373 -12.72 17.08 34.37
N VAL A 374 -12.21 16.06 33.65
CA VAL A 374 -11.58 16.24 32.35
C VAL A 374 -12.62 16.11 31.24
N ALA A 375 -12.80 17.19 30.47
CA ALA A 375 -13.81 17.24 29.41
C ALA A 375 -13.57 16.16 28.34
N SER A 376 -14.66 15.52 27.90
CA SER A 376 -14.62 14.55 26.81
C SER A 376 -15.90 14.61 25.97
N GLU A 377 -15.72 14.82 24.67
CA GLU A 377 -16.81 14.77 23.68
C GLU A 377 -17.03 13.33 23.13
N LEU A 378 -16.23 12.35 23.55
CA LEU A 378 -16.33 10.96 23.05
C LEU A 378 -17.71 10.31 23.33
N PRO A 379 -18.39 10.51 24.49
CA PRO A 379 -19.72 9.97 24.72
C PRO A 379 -20.77 10.49 23.73
N ASP A 380 -20.74 11.79 23.43
CA ASP A 380 -21.68 12.42 22.49
C ASP A 380 -21.37 11.96 21.06
N LEU A 381 -20.10 11.85 20.74
CA LEU A 381 -19.65 11.33 19.44
C LEU A 381 -20.08 9.88 19.23
N LEU A 382 -20.02 9.05 20.29
CA LEU A 382 -20.53 7.68 20.23
C LEU A 382 -22.05 7.64 20.00
N LYS A 383 -22.82 8.57 20.61
CA LYS A 383 -24.24 8.71 20.37
C LYS A 383 -24.52 9.06 18.91
N SER A 384 -23.83 10.05 18.38
CA SER A 384 -23.94 10.47 16.97
C SER A 384 -23.57 9.33 16.00
N TYR A 385 -22.54 8.55 16.33
CA TYR A 385 -22.18 7.37 15.52
C TYR A 385 -23.26 6.29 15.53
N ARG A 386 -23.92 6.05 16.67
CA ARG A 386 -25.04 5.10 16.77
C ARG A 386 -26.26 5.56 15.99
N GLU A 387 -26.55 6.87 16.01
CA GLU A 387 -27.61 7.47 15.18
C GLU A 387 -27.29 7.32 13.69
N PHE A 388 -26.04 7.51 13.31
CA PHE A 388 -25.56 7.27 11.95
C PHE A 388 -25.68 5.80 11.53
N GLU A 389 -25.28 4.83 12.37
CA GLU A 389 -25.47 3.39 12.09
C GLU A 389 -26.98 3.03 11.96
N TYR A 390 -27.82 3.60 12.83
CA TYR A 390 -29.27 3.40 12.75
C TYR A 390 -29.83 3.95 11.43
N TRP A 391 -29.44 5.15 11.04
CA TRP A 391 -29.84 5.76 9.78
C TRP A 391 -29.42 4.92 8.57
N LEU A 392 -28.20 4.38 8.55
CA LEU A 392 -27.73 3.47 7.51
C LEU A 392 -28.59 2.20 7.42
N ALA A 393 -28.98 1.65 8.57
CA ALA A 393 -29.81 0.44 8.63
C ALA A 393 -31.24 0.66 8.07
N GLN A 394 -31.72 1.90 8.04
CA GLN A 394 -33.00 2.25 7.43
C GLN A 394 -32.95 2.43 5.89
N GLY A 395 -31.78 2.21 5.27
CA GLY A 395 -31.61 2.39 3.82
C GLY A 395 -31.69 3.85 3.36
N ALA A 396 -31.36 4.80 4.24
CA ALA A 396 -31.39 6.22 3.91
C ALA A 396 -30.32 6.56 2.87
N HIS A 397 -30.67 7.39 1.90
CA HIS A 397 -29.79 7.81 0.80
C HIS A 397 -28.77 8.88 1.28
N PRO A 398 -27.56 8.93 0.70
CA PRO A 398 -26.50 9.90 1.05
C PRO A 398 -26.94 11.38 0.93
N GLU A 399 -27.87 11.69 0.03
CA GLU A 399 -28.39 13.05 -0.16
C GLU A 399 -29.19 13.60 1.05
N ALA A 400 -29.60 12.73 1.96
CA ALA A 400 -30.32 13.06 3.18
C ALA A 400 -29.47 13.00 4.45
N THR A 401 -28.14 13.07 4.33
CA THR A 401 -27.25 12.92 5.48
C THR A 401 -27.48 14.02 6.51
N PRO A 402 -27.95 13.70 7.74
CA PRO A 402 -28.05 14.69 8.79
C PRO A 402 -26.65 15.24 9.08
N ASN A 403 -26.56 16.54 9.31
CA ASN A 403 -25.31 17.16 9.74
C ASN A 403 -25.04 16.82 11.22
N PHE A 404 -24.31 15.71 11.46
CA PHE A 404 -23.93 15.26 12.81
C PHE A 404 -22.77 16.06 13.42
N SER A 405 -22.28 17.11 12.75
CA SER A 405 -21.08 17.84 13.12
C SER A 405 -21.29 19.02 14.07
N GLU A 406 -22.52 19.37 14.40
CA GLU A 406 -22.77 20.40 15.41
C GLU A 406 -23.26 19.76 16.71
N PRO A 407 -22.52 19.93 17.84
CA PRO A 407 -23.04 19.60 19.15
C PRO A 407 -24.27 20.51 19.38
N SER A 408 -25.41 19.91 19.70
CA SER A 408 -26.62 20.63 20.14
C SER A 408 -26.19 21.56 21.30
N THR A 409 -26.19 22.86 21.02
CA THR A 409 -26.17 23.88 22.07
C THR A 409 -27.53 23.89 22.74
N ALA A 410 -27.71 23.08 23.76
CA ALA A 410 -28.80 23.18 24.72
C ALA A 410 -28.23 23.14 26.14
#